data_6cee5a0fd436d317f6ee5534b3f4e750
#
_entry.id   6cee5a0fd436d317f6ee5534b3f4e750
#
_cell.length_a   1.000
_cell.length_b   1.000
_cell.length_c   1.000
_cell.angle_alpha   90.00
_cell.angle_beta   90.00
_cell.angle_gamma   90.00
#
_symmetry.space_group_name_H-M   'P 1'
#
loop_
_entity.id
_entity.type
_entity.pdbx_description
1 polymer ?
#
loop_
_entity_poly.entity_id
_entity_poly.type
_entity_poly.pdbx_seq_one_letter_code
_entity_poly.pdbx_strand_id
1 'polypeptide(L)'
;MGKIKSFIRKKLITVIEFSFREEIKNNDYSWDRYKRTDKQIERWTWDRFKRTDKQIEKWTWDRFKRTDKQIEKWTWDRFKRTQKILEEDIHRIESFQKLIPYHKGEKIRLVILFQIPSCWAAIASFYKQVVEDERFDVTLLLYDAIQKEKAQMAGAREFLDELDVKYEDAEQYDFRFNRPHIMLYQTPWDEAHRPAFLQSLEIASMGTRIAYIPYGINYSASVWDDFVFSDLKFKAKPWFIAGLSEKLKMDHQYLSKNCGHNVVVTGLPKFDLLYDNRDKLKSKKLIKLAKGRKIIFIQMHFPDKEGNAAIPEPCISEYIEFLQNASKYRKIFFVVRPHPKYYEAYENLGFMEAVDNLKQIISDTENICIDEEKDYMPALTVADYYIGDRSALMIEAAVLGIPVLYMTNFYYKETMLPYVEGLVESFYQGEKAYDIERFIDMVVINGQDYKKTHRMEEVKKSIPYFDGLCGKRIVDKMADLINIESED
;
A
#
# COMPACT_ATOMS: atom_id res chain seq x y z
N MET A 1 -20.26 -30.06 -24.59
CA MET A 1 -21.09 -28.98 -25.18
C MET A 1 -22.33 -29.50 -25.91
N GLY A 2 -22.27 -30.54 -26.80
CA GLY A 2 -23.44 -31.05 -27.56
C GLY A 2 -24.62 -31.53 -26.70
N LYS A 3 -24.38 -32.22 -25.59
CA LYS A 3 -25.45 -32.76 -24.72
C LYS A 3 -26.18 -31.66 -23.91
N ILE A 4 -25.51 -30.60 -23.54
CA ILE A 4 -26.12 -29.45 -22.82
C ILE A 4 -26.97 -28.62 -23.80
N LYS A 5 -26.51 -28.41 -25.05
CA LYS A 5 -27.30 -27.74 -26.11
C LYS A 5 -28.59 -28.49 -26.40
N SER A 6 -28.53 -29.82 -26.47
CA SER A 6 -29.70 -30.70 -26.70
C SER A 6 -30.71 -30.64 -25.55
N PHE A 7 -30.23 -30.59 -24.30
CA PHE A 7 -31.09 -30.53 -23.11
C PHE A 7 -31.82 -29.19 -22.97
N ILE A 8 -31.12 -28.08 -23.19
CA ILE A 8 -31.73 -26.73 -23.17
C ILE A 8 -32.77 -26.60 -24.30
N ARG A 9 -32.46 -27.11 -25.49
CA ARG A 9 -33.39 -27.13 -26.62
C ARG A 9 -34.68 -27.87 -26.28
N LYS A 10 -34.61 -29.10 -25.71
CA LYS A 10 -35.78 -29.86 -25.30
C LYS A 10 -36.63 -29.11 -24.26
N LYS A 11 -36.03 -28.52 -23.23
CA LYS A 11 -36.77 -27.75 -22.20
C LYS A 11 -37.46 -26.51 -22.77
N LEU A 12 -36.78 -25.75 -23.65
CA LEU A 12 -37.40 -24.56 -24.25
C LEU A 12 -38.61 -24.90 -25.14
N ILE A 13 -38.49 -25.95 -25.96
CA ILE A 13 -39.60 -26.43 -26.80
C ILE A 13 -40.76 -26.87 -25.90
N THR A 14 -40.52 -27.62 -24.84
CA THR A 14 -41.55 -28.09 -23.91
C THR A 14 -42.28 -26.95 -23.20
N VAL A 15 -41.57 -25.89 -22.80
CA VAL A 15 -42.17 -24.71 -22.15
C VAL A 15 -43.02 -23.90 -23.13
N ILE A 16 -42.55 -23.73 -24.36
CA ILE A 16 -43.30 -23.02 -25.40
C ILE A 16 -44.55 -23.83 -25.82
N GLU A 17 -44.42 -25.14 -25.98
CA GLU A 17 -45.56 -26.01 -26.28
C GLU A 17 -46.60 -26.02 -25.15
N PHE A 18 -46.19 -26.01 -23.89
CA PHE A 18 -47.07 -25.98 -22.72
C PHE A 18 -47.85 -24.67 -22.65
N SER A 19 -47.17 -23.53 -22.78
CA SER A 19 -47.82 -22.22 -22.77
C SER A 19 -48.82 -22.04 -23.90
N PHE A 20 -48.51 -22.56 -25.07
CA PHE A 20 -49.42 -22.47 -26.23
C PHE A 20 -50.63 -23.43 -26.17
N ARG A 21 -50.46 -24.62 -25.55
CA ARG A 21 -51.60 -25.57 -25.37
C ARG A 21 -52.66 -25.00 -24.41
N GLU A 22 -52.25 -24.23 -23.40
CA GLU A 22 -53.18 -23.57 -22.50
C GLU A 22 -53.95 -22.41 -23.19
N GLU A 23 -53.27 -21.65 -24.04
CA GLU A 23 -53.88 -20.55 -24.80
C GLU A 23 -54.85 -21.02 -25.87
N ILE A 24 -54.57 -22.19 -26.52
CA ILE A 24 -55.43 -22.80 -27.53
C ILE A 24 -56.68 -23.45 -26.92
N LYS A 25 -56.64 -23.97 -25.70
CA LYS A 25 -57.82 -24.51 -25.01
C LYS A 25 -58.87 -23.43 -24.71
N ASN A 26 -58.51 -22.19 -24.72
CA ASN A 26 -59.38 -21.08 -24.38
C ASN A 26 -59.90 -20.25 -25.58
N ASN A 27 -59.47 -20.58 -26.83
CA ASN A 27 -59.87 -19.89 -28.06
C ASN A 27 -60.25 -20.86 -29.15
N ASP A 28 -61.37 -20.64 -29.77
CA ASP A 28 -61.99 -21.44 -30.88
C ASP A 28 -61.20 -21.29 -32.20
N TYR A 29 -59.96 -21.78 -32.25
CA TYR A 29 -59.14 -21.77 -33.47
C TYR A 29 -59.26 -23.06 -34.26
N SER A 30 -59.51 -22.96 -35.61
CA SER A 30 -59.48 -24.10 -36.48
C SER A 30 -58.09 -24.77 -36.52
N TRP A 31 -58.09 -26.14 -36.62
CA TRP A 31 -56.89 -26.99 -36.62
C TRP A 31 -55.86 -26.63 -37.71
N ASP A 32 -56.28 -26.07 -38.82
CA ASP A 32 -55.42 -25.64 -39.92
C ASP A 32 -54.67 -24.32 -39.61
N ARG A 33 -55.26 -23.43 -38.81
CA ARG A 33 -54.62 -22.21 -38.32
C ARG A 33 -53.55 -22.56 -37.30
N TYR A 34 -53.84 -23.58 -36.49
CA TYR A 34 -52.88 -24.10 -35.51
C TYR A 34 -51.61 -24.64 -36.20
N LYS A 35 -51.72 -25.49 -37.21
CA LYS A 35 -50.59 -26.04 -37.98
C LYS A 35 -49.73 -24.97 -38.66
N ARG A 36 -50.35 -23.91 -39.17
CA ARG A 36 -49.59 -22.77 -39.78
C ARG A 36 -48.83 -21.98 -38.74
N THR A 37 -49.43 -21.75 -37.60
CA THR A 37 -48.82 -21.00 -36.48
C THR A 37 -47.68 -21.80 -35.86
N ASP A 38 -47.84 -23.12 -35.71
CA ASP A 38 -46.82 -24.00 -35.16
C ASP A 38 -45.58 -24.06 -36.07
N LYS A 39 -45.76 -24.18 -37.40
CA LYS A 39 -44.65 -24.09 -38.37
C LYS A 39 -43.98 -22.71 -38.37
N GLN A 40 -44.73 -21.64 -38.14
CA GLN A 40 -44.19 -20.28 -38.07
C GLN A 40 -43.37 -20.08 -36.79
N ILE A 41 -43.83 -20.62 -35.68
CA ILE A 41 -43.13 -20.61 -34.38
C ILE A 41 -41.86 -21.46 -34.46
N GLU A 42 -41.93 -22.66 -35.08
CA GLU A 42 -40.74 -23.48 -35.27
C GLU A 42 -39.65 -22.75 -36.08
N ARG A 43 -40.04 -22.10 -37.21
CA ARG A 43 -39.12 -21.32 -38.03
C ARG A 43 -38.52 -20.14 -37.24
N TRP A 44 -39.36 -19.37 -36.53
CA TRP A 44 -38.93 -18.23 -35.76
C TRP A 44 -38.00 -18.64 -34.61
N THR A 45 -38.30 -19.74 -33.92
CA THR A 45 -37.50 -20.29 -32.83
C THR A 45 -36.15 -20.79 -33.37
N TRP A 46 -36.17 -21.45 -34.54
CA TRP A 46 -34.95 -21.93 -35.19
C TRP A 46 -34.04 -20.79 -35.67
N ASP A 47 -34.61 -19.75 -36.27
CA ASP A 47 -33.86 -18.60 -36.73
C ASP A 47 -33.28 -17.79 -35.54
N ARG A 48 -34.03 -17.67 -34.47
CA ARG A 48 -33.55 -17.04 -33.24
C ARG A 48 -32.42 -17.86 -32.59
N PHE A 49 -32.56 -19.17 -32.56
CA PHE A 49 -31.52 -20.08 -32.06
C PHE A 49 -30.24 -19.97 -32.89
N LYS A 50 -30.31 -19.95 -34.21
CA LYS A 50 -29.13 -19.76 -35.08
C LYS A 50 -28.44 -18.40 -34.87
N ARG A 51 -29.22 -17.34 -34.69
CA ARG A 51 -28.65 -16.00 -34.40
C ARG A 51 -27.94 -16.00 -33.06
N THR A 52 -28.55 -16.57 -32.05
CA THR A 52 -27.95 -16.63 -30.68
C THR A 52 -26.71 -17.53 -30.68
N ASP A 53 -26.72 -18.65 -31.38
CA ASP A 53 -25.56 -19.55 -31.46
C ASP A 53 -24.37 -18.86 -32.18
N LYS A 54 -24.62 -18.13 -33.26
CA LYS A 54 -23.60 -17.32 -33.94
C LYS A 54 -23.06 -16.18 -33.06
N GLN A 55 -23.93 -15.56 -32.27
CA GLN A 55 -23.51 -14.53 -31.33
C GLN A 55 -22.62 -15.08 -30.19
N ILE A 56 -23.01 -16.26 -29.67
CA ILE A 56 -22.23 -16.95 -28.63
C ILE A 56 -20.88 -17.41 -29.21
N GLU A 57 -20.85 -17.97 -30.41
CA GLU A 57 -19.61 -18.36 -31.07
C GLU A 57 -18.69 -17.17 -31.31
N LYS A 58 -19.22 -16.07 -31.82
CA LYS A 58 -18.45 -14.83 -32.03
C LYS A 58 -17.91 -14.30 -30.70
N TRP A 59 -18.76 -14.21 -29.66
CA TRP A 59 -18.38 -13.73 -28.35
C TRP A 59 -17.30 -14.60 -27.69
N THR A 60 -17.44 -15.94 -27.80
CA THR A 60 -16.47 -16.90 -27.27
C THR A 60 -15.14 -16.80 -27.99
N TRP A 61 -15.16 -16.61 -29.32
CA TRP A 61 -13.96 -16.42 -30.11
C TRP A 61 -13.27 -15.11 -29.85
N ASP A 62 -14.00 -14.02 -29.70
CA ASP A 62 -13.46 -12.70 -29.37
C ASP A 62 -12.86 -12.70 -27.95
N ARG A 63 -13.49 -13.40 -27.02
CA ARG A 63 -12.95 -13.59 -25.66
C ARG A 63 -11.68 -14.42 -25.67
N PHE A 64 -11.64 -15.50 -26.43
CA PHE A 64 -10.46 -16.36 -26.57
C PHE A 64 -9.27 -15.55 -27.14
N LYS A 65 -9.49 -14.80 -28.22
CA LYS A 65 -8.44 -13.93 -28.80
C LYS A 65 -7.92 -12.86 -27.83
N ARG A 66 -8.80 -12.27 -27.02
CA ARG A 66 -8.38 -11.29 -26.01
C ARG A 66 -7.53 -11.94 -24.92
N THR A 67 -7.96 -13.12 -24.47
CA THR A 67 -7.23 -13.88 -23.44
C THR A 67 -5.87 -14.33 -23.97
N ASP A 68 -5.79 -14.78 -25.21
CA ASP A 68 -4.56 -15.22 -25.85
C ASP A 68 -3.54 -14.07 -25.97
N LYS A 69 -3.98 -12.91 -26.45
CA LYS A 69 -3.16 -11.69 -26.50
C LYS A 69 -2.72 -11.22 -25.11
N GLN A 70 -3.58 -11.38 -24.12
CA GLN A 70 -3.26 -11.01 -22.74
C GLN A 70 -2.20 -11.96 -22.14
N ILE A 71 -2.31 -13.25 -22.43
CA ILE A 71 -1.32 -14.26 -22.04
C ILE A 71 0.02 -14.01 -22.75
N GLU A 72 0.01 -13.75 -24.06
CA GLU A 72 1.23 -13.41 -24.81
C GLU A 72 1.91 -12.17 -24.24
N LYS A 73 1.16 -11.11 -24.01
CA LYS A 73 1.68 -9.88 -23.40
C LYS A 73 2.27 -10.15 -22.01
N TRP A 74 1.53 -10.88 -21.18
CA TRP A 74 1.97 -11.21 -19.82
C TRP A 74 3.24 -12.09 -19.82
N THR A 75 3.31 -13.07 -20.72
CA THR A 75 4.48 -13.95 -20.88
C THR A 75 5.70 -13.16 -21.36
N TRP A 76 5.50 -12.22 -22.29
CA TRP A 76 6.57 -11.36 -22.80
C TRP A 76 7.06 -10.37 -21.76
N ASP A 77 6.16 -9.74 -21.02
CA ASP A 77 6.50 -8.83 -19.94
C ASP A 77 7.26 -9.58 -18.81
N ARG A 78 6.83 -10.80 -18.49
CA ARG A 78 7.53 -11.67 -17.54
C ARG A 78 8.93 -12.07 -18.02
N PHE A 79 9.07 -12.41 -19.29
CA PHE A 79 10.36 -12.72 -19.89
C PHE A 79 11.33 -11.53 -19.82
N LYS A 80 10.88 -10.34 -20.22
CA LYS A 80 11.68 -9.11 -20.11
C LYS A 80 12.10 -8.80 -18.68
N ARG A 81 11.18 -8.98 -17.73
CA ARG A 81 11.48 -8.79 -16.31
C ARG A 81 12.54 -9.80 -15.82
N THR A 82 12.40 -11.08 -16.20
CA THR A 82 13.36 -12.11 -15.83
C THR A 82 14.74 -11.82 -16.43
N GLN A 83 14.81 -11.39 -17.68
CA GLN A 83 16.06 -10.99 -18.32
C GLN A 83 16.71 -9.80 -17.58
N LYS A 84 15.94 -8.74 -17.28
CA LYS A 84 16.43 -7.60 -16.51
C LYS A 84 16.94 -8.03 -15.13
N ILE A 85 16.24 -8.93 -14.45
CA ILE A 85 16.63 -9.46 -13.15
C ILE A 85 17.98 -10.23 -13.26
N LEU A 86 18.14 -11.03 -14.30
CA LEU A 86 19.40 -11.77 -14.51
C LEU A 86 20.58 -10.85 -14.78
N GLU A 87 20.39 -9.82 -15.60
CA GLU A 87 21.39 -8.79 -15.87
C GLU A 87 21.77 -8.04 -14.58
N GLU A 88 20.80 -7.66 -13.79
CA GLU A 88 21.02 -7.03 -12.49
C GLU A 88 21.71 -7.96 -11.49
N ASP A 89 21.40 -9.27 -11.49
CA ASP A 89 22.04 -10.24 -10.60
C ASP A 89 23.51 -10.50 -11.01
N ILE A 90 23.83 -10.49 -12.30
CA ILE A 90 25.23 -10.58 -12.78
C ILE A 90 26.02 -9.36 -12.27
N HIS A 91 25.51 -8.16 -12.46
CA HIS A 91 26.16 -6.95 -11.96
C HIS A 91 26.32 -6.94 -10.44
N ARG A 92 25.35 -7.52 -9.71
CA ARG A 92 25.44 -7.68 -8.25
C ARG A 92 26.57 -8.61 -7.83
N ILE A 93 26.67 -9.77 -8.46
CA ILE A 93 27.75 -10.76 -8.17
C ILE A 93 29.10 -10.10 -8.39
N GLU A 94 29.27 -9.34 -9.48
CA GLU A 94 30.49 -8.59 -9.76
C GLU A 94 30.75 -7.49 -8.71
N SER A 95 29.71 -6.85 -8.18
CA SER A 95 29.83 -5.82 -7.15
C SER A 95 30.20 -6.39 -5.78
N PHE A 96 29.60 -7.50 -5.39
CA PHE A 96 29.86 -8.15 -4.09
C PHE A 96 31.28 -8.71 -3.94
N GLN A 97 31.97 -9.00 -5.03
CA GLN A 97 33.37 -9.43 -4.99
C GLN A 97 34.36 -8.32 -4.57
N LYS A 98 33.87 -7.09 -4.37
CA LYS A 98 34.69 -5.89 -4.10
C LYS A 98 34.23 -5.09 -2.89
N LEU A 99 33.62 -5.74 -1.89
CA LEU A 99 33.21 -5.03 -0.68
C LEU A 99 34.38 -4.27 -0.05
N ILE A 100 34.10 -3.06 0.42
CA ILE A 100 35.08 -2.29 1.19
C ILE A 100 35.41 -3.10 2.45
N PRO A 101 36.72 -3.45 2.65
CA PRO A 101 37.12 -4.17 3.85
C PRO A 101 36.80 -3.36 5.10
N TYR A 102 36.32 -4.04 6.11
CA TYR A 102 36.18 -3.51 7.44
C TYR A 102 37.24 -4.16 8.33
N HIS A 103 38.00 -3.36 9.05
CA HIS A 103 38.99 -3.86 9.97
C HIS A 103 38.51 -3.75 11.41
N LYS A 104 38.54 -4.84 12.14
CA LYS A 104 38.07 -4.91 13.51
C LYS A 104 38.72 -3.80 14.37
N GLY A 105 37.89 -2.98 14.99
CA GLY A 105 38.32 -1.85 15.83
C GLY A 105 38.36 -0.49 15.11
N GLU A 106 38.17 -0.43 13.81
CA GLU A 106 37.87 0.84 13.13
C GLU A 106 36.39 1.22 13.29
N LYS A 107 36.08 2.50 13.11
CA LYS A 107 34.67 2.93 13.07
C LYS A 107 33.99 2.50 11.78
N ILE A 108 32.77 2.02 11.89
CA ILE A 108 31.92 1.67 10.74
C ILE A 108 31.44 2.99 10.12
N ARG A 109 31.92 3.33 8.93
CA ARG A 109 31.46 4.50 8.19
C ARG A 109 30.08 4.24 7.62
N LEU A 110 29.08 4.89 8.18
CA LEU A 110 27.70 4.78 7.80
C LEU A 110 27.21 6.10 7.16
N VAL A 111 26.74 6.03 5.93
CA VAL A 111 26.06 7.15 5.28
C VAL A 111 24.56 6.88 5.25
N ILE A 112 23.76 7.85 5.65
CA ILE A 112 22.30 7.84 5.63
C ILE A 112 21.83 8.83 4.58
N LEU A 113 21.13 8.37 3.54
CA LEU A 113 20.54 9.25 2.53
C LEU A 113 19.16 9.72 3.00
N PHE A 114 19.01 11.01 3.24
CA PHE A 114 17.76 11.65 3.57
C PHE A 114 17.19 12.42 2.35
N GLN A 115 15.89 12.25 2.09
CA GLN A 115 15.22 12.84 0.93
C GLN A 115 13.79 13.29 1.25
N ILE A 116 13.08 12.55 2.08
CA ILE A 116 11.63 12.68 2.25
C ILE A 116 11.31 12.89 3.73
N PRO A 117 10.79 14.08 4.12
CA PRO A 117 10.47 14.38 5.53
C PRO A 117 9.55 13.36 6.20
N SER A 118 8.49 12.92 5.52
CA SER A 118 7.55 11.95 6.06
C SER A 118 8.16 10.55 6.31
N CYS A 119 9.35 10.26 5.76
CA CYS A 119 10.09 9.03 6.03
C CYS A 119 11.00 9.12 7.27
N TRP A 120 11.15 10.30 7.89
CA TRP A 120 12.00 10.47 9.07
C TRP A 120 11.60 9.55 10.21
N ALA A 121 10.32 9.43 10.46
CA ALA A 121 9.79 8.57 11.51
C ALA A 121 10.29 7.11 11.43
N ALA A 122 10.58 6.63 10.22
CA ALA A 122 11.11 5.27 10.02
C ALA A 122 12.55 5.08 10.48
N ILE A 123 13.32 6.16 10.62
CA ILE A 123 14.74 6.09 10.99
C ILE A 123 15.09 6.88 12.26
N ALA A 124 14.19 7.70 12.80
CA ALA A 124 14.51 8.65 13.86
C ALA A 124 15.08 8.00 15.12
N SER A 125 14.51 6.91 15.63
CA SER A 125 15.05 6.22 16.81
C SER A 125 16.38 5.52 16.49
N PHE A 126 16.51 4.93 15.29
CA PHE A 126 17.79 4.40 14.82
C PHE A 126 18.86 5.48 14.72
N TYR A 127 18.53 6.63 14.07
CA TYR A 127 19.45 7.75 13.93
C TYR A 127 19.98 8.22 15.30
N LYS A 128 19.07 8.42 16.24
CA LYS A 128 19.43 8.81 17.62
C LYS A 128 20.41 7.81 18.26
N GLN A 129 20.19 6.53 18.11
CA GLN A 129 21.04 5.50 18.69
C GLN A 129 22.41 5.41 17.97
N VAL A 130 22.43 5.49 16.65
CA VAL A 130 23.65 5.26 15.87
C VAL A 130 24.62 6.43 15.94
N VAL A 131 24.14 7.68 16.07
CA VAL A 131 25.03 8.86 16.20
C VAL A 131 25.71 8.93 17.57
N GLU A 132 25.12 8.30 18.59
CA GLU A 132 25.69 8.20 19.94
C GLU A 132 26.58 6.95 20.12
N ASP A 133 26.60 6.05 19.14
CA ASP A 133 27.34 4.78 19.23
C ASP A 133 28.78 4.92 18.71
N GLU A 134 29.73 4.71 19.60
CA GLU A 134 31.17 4.88 19.31
C GLU A 134 31.71 3.95 18.21
N ARG A 135 30.99 2.87 17.90
CA ARG A 135 31.35 1.94 16.82
C ARG A 135 31.13 2.53 15.42
N PHE A 136 30.35 3.60 15.31
CA PHE A 136 29.97 4.19 14.04
C PHE A 136 30.56 5.59 13.83
N ASP A 137 30.85 5.90 12.58
CA ASP A 137 31.08 7.24 12.05
C ASP A 137 29.96 7.55 11.06
N VAL A 138 29.05 8.45 11.45
CA VAL A 138 27.77 8.65 10.78
C VAL A 138 27.74 9.96 10.02
N THR A 139 27.48 9.90 8.74
CA THR A 139 27.18 11.06 7.89
C THR A 139 25.75 10.98 7.39
N LEU A 140 24.94 12.02 7.60
CA LEU A 140 23.63 12.15 6.96
C LEU A 140 23.78 13.03 5.72
N LEU A 141 23.41 12.48 4.56
CA LEU A 141 23.40 13.21 3.30
C LEU A 141 22.00 13.65 2.95
N LEU A 142 21.81 14.93 2.72
CA LEU A 142 20.58 15.48 2.17
C LEU A 142 20.63 15.52 0.66
N TYR A 143 19.64 14.93 0.01
CA TYR A 143 19.37 15.12 -1.41
C TYR A 143 17.97 15.68 -1.60
N ASP A 144 17.87 16.98 -1.85
CA ASP A 144 16.63 17.72 -2.04
C ASP A 144 16.42 18.21 -3.48
N ALA A 145 17.32 17.88 -4.40
CA ALA A 145 17.21 18.19 -5.82
C ALA A 145 16.12 17.34 -6.49
N ILE A 146 15.13 18.01 -6.97
CA ILE A 146 13.78 17.54 -7.19
C ILE A 146 13.53 17.35 -8.67
N GLN A 147 13.23 16.16 -9.12
CA GLN A 147 12.81 15.98 -10.51
C GLN A 147 11.41 15.39 -10.69
N LYS A 148 11.04 14.32 -9.99
CA LYS A 148 9.76 13.64 -10.22
C LYS A 148 8.80 13.64 -9.03
N GLU A 149 9.29 13.66 -7.80
CA GLU A 149 8.50 13.52 -6.58
C GLU A 149 8.53 14.81 -5.74
N LYS A 150 8.42 15.95 -6.41
CA LYS A 150 8.58 17.30 -5.83
C LYS A 150 7.81 17.51 -4.51
N ALA A 151 6.54 17.13 -4.49
CA ALA A 151 5.71 17.36 -3.32
C ALA A 151 6.16 16.58 -2.08
N GLN A 152 6.70 15.37 -2.26
CA GLN A 152 7.15 14.52 -1.15
C GLN A 152 8.50 14.96 -0.57
N MET A 153 9.37 15.52 -1.41
CA MET A 153 10.72 15.95 -1.01
C MET A 153 10.79 17.41 -0.58
N ALA A 154 9.73 18.17 -0.89
CA ALA A 154 9.69 19.59 -0.56
C ALA A 154 9.88 19.85 0.94
N GLY A 155 10.75 20.80 1.28
CA GLY A 155 11.04 21.23 2.64
C GLY A 155 11.85 20.20 3.44
N ALA A 156 12.64 19.33 2.79
CA ALA A 156 13.49 18.35 3.48
C ALA A 156 14.62 19.05 4.26
N ARG A 157 15.16 20.15 3.72
CA ARG A 157 16.21 20.96 4.36
C ARG A 157 15.67 21.64 5.62
N GLU A 158 14.59 22.38 5.47
CA GLU A 158 13.93 23.07 6.58
C GLU A 158 13.52 22.10 7.68
N PHE A 159 13.07 20.89 7.30
CA PHE A 159 12.70 19.85 8.25
C PHE A 159 13.89 19.39 9.09
N LEU A 160 15.08 19.18 8.50
CA LEU A 160 16.28 18.81 9.24
C LEU A 160 16.79 19.95 10.12
N ASP A 161 16.71 21.19 9.61
CA ASP A 161 17.09 22.40 10.36
C ASP A 161 16.19 22.58 11.60
N GLU A 162 14.88 22.38 11.49
CA GLU A 162 13.94 22.41 12.62
C GLU A 162 14.23 21.33 13.67
N LEU A 163 14.81 20.19 13.27
CA LEU A 163 15.19 19.10 14.18
C LEU A 163 16.62 19.25 14.74
N ASP A 164 17.36 20.29 14.35
CA ASP A 164 18.79 20.48 14.68
C ASP A 164 19.66 19.27 14.28
N VAL A 165 19.34 18.65 13.15
CA VAL A 165 20.08 17.50 12.62
C VAL A 165 21.14 17.97 11.65
N LYS A 166 22.41 17.62 11.91
CA LYS A 166 23.53 17.95 11.00
C LYS A 166 23.49 17.08 9.76
N TYR A 167 23.74 17.68 8.60
CA TYR A 167 23.78 17.00 7.32
C TYR A 167 24.81 17.64 6.38
N GLU A 168 25.16 16.89 5.33
CA GLU A 168 25.94 17.35 4.20
C GLU A 168 25.10 17.26 2.93
N ASP A 169 25.35 18.12 1.93
CA ASP A 169 24.70 18.04 0.65
C ASP A 169 25.22 16.82 -0.14
N ALA A 170 24.32 15.95 -0.56
CA ALA A 170 24.69 14.72 -1.28
C ALA A 170 25.40 15.00 -2.64
N GLU A 171 25.12 16.15 -3.28
CA GLU A 171 25.79 16.57 -4.51
C GLU A 171 27.24 17.00 -4.29
N GLN A 172 27.61 17.37 -3.06
CA GLN A 172 28.95 17.79 -2.70
C GLN A 172 29.79 16.64 -2.11
N TYR A 173 29.15 15.53 -1.76
CA TYR A 173 29.83 14.39 -1.16
C TYR A 173 30.56 13.55 -2.21
N ASP A 174 31.88 13.41 -2.07
CA ASP A 174 32.70 12.61 -3.00
C ASP A 174 32.87 11.17 -2.52
N PHE A 175 32.06 10.27 -3.03
CA PHE A 175 32.09 8.84 -2.70
C PHE A 175 33.40 8.13 -3.11
N ARG A 176 34.20 8.71 -3.99
CA ARG A 176 35.49 8.12 -4.39
C ARG A 176 36.53 8.23 -3.28
N PHE A 177 36.47 9.32 -2.52
CA PHE A 177 37.39 9.58 -1.41
C PHE A 177 36.81 9.16 -0.07
N ASN A 178 35.51 9.35 0.14
CA ASN A 178 34.81 9.07 1.39
C ASN A 178 33.88 7.86 1.23
N ARG A 179 34.45 6.69 0.90
CA ARG A 179 33.66 5.47 0.69
C ARG A 179 33.06 4.97 2.00
N PRO A 180 31.73 4.92 2.17
CA PRO A 180 31.12 4.33 3.35
C PRO A 180 31.18 2.81 3.32
N HIS A 181 31.27 2.18 4.48
CA HIS A 181 31.08 0.74 4.61
C HIS A 181 29.62 0.35 4.35
N ILE A 182 28.69 1.21 4.79
CA ILE A 182 27.25 1.01 4.68
C ILE A 182 26.58 2.29 4.19
N MET A 183 25.69 2.16 3.21
CA MET A 183 24.78 3.22 2.78
C MET A 183 23.33 2.83 3.12
N LEU A 184 22.68 3.64 3.95
CA LEU A 184 21.28 3.44 4.35
C LEU A 184 20.35 4.30 3.51
N TYR A 185 19.33 3.67 2.95
CA TYR A 185 18.28 4.32 2.17
C TYR A 185 16.95 4.37 2.93
N GLN A 186 16.21 5.48 2.76
CA GLN A 186 14.87 5.64 3.30
C GLN A 186 13.79 5.01 2.42
N THR A 187 14.05 4.85 1.11
CA THR A 187 13.10 4.31 0.13
C THR A 187 13.79 3.36 -0.82
N PRO A 188 13.08 2.37 -1.37
CA PRO A 188 13.66 1.40 -2.31
C PRO A 188 13.67 1.88 -3.77
N TRP A 189 13.10 3.06 -4.06
CA TRP A 189 12.80 3.55 -5.40
C TRP A 189 14.01 4.22 -6.05
N ASP A 190 14.91 3.44 -6.64
CA ASP A 190 16.14 3.96 -7.23
C ASP A 190 15.90 5.00 -8.34
N GLU A 191 15.19 4.61 -9.40
CA GLU A 191 15.02 5.50 -10.58
C GLU A 191 14.04 6.66 -10.32
N ALA A 192 13.07 6.45 -9.45
CA ALA A 192 12.05 7.46 -9.18
C ALA A 192 12.55 8.56 -8.23
N HIS A 193 13.42 8.19 -7.27
CA HIS A 193 13.80 9.10 -6.18
C HIS A 193 15.24 9.60 -6.25
N ARG A 194 16.12 9.00 -7.09
CA ARG A 194 17.55 9.26 -7.04
C ARG A 194 18.17 9.50 -8.42
N PRO A 195 19.11 10.44 -8.54
CA PRO A 195 19.97 10.52 -9.69
C PRO A 195 20.91 9.32 -9.76
N ALA A 196 21.49 9.06 -10.91
CA ALA A 196 22.31 7.87 -11.15
C ALA A 196 23.41 7.66 -10.10
N PHE A 197 24.11 8.71 -9.68
CA PHE A 197 25.22 8.63 -8.73
C PHE A 197 24.82 8.26 -7.29
N LEU A 198 23.52 8.35 -6.95
CA LEU A 198 22.96 7.94 -5.66
C LEU A 198 22.13 6.64 -5.75
N GLN A 199 22.03 6.02 -6.92
CA GLN A 199 21.32 4.75 -7.05
C GLN A 199 22.10 3.62 -6.42
N SER A 200 21.36 2.64 -5.88
CA SER A 200 21.96 1.56 -5.09
C SER A 200 23.02 0.77 -5.84
N LEU A 201 22.85 0.55 -7.16
CA LEU A 201 23.82 -0.20 -7.96
C LEU A 201 25.14 0.56 -8.11
N GLU A 202 25.09 1.87 -8.33
CA GLU A 202 26.28 2.71 -8.42
C GLU A 202 27.06 2.69 -7.11
N ILE A 203 26.36 2.88 -5.99
CA ILE A 203 26.97 2.84 -4.65
C ILE A 203 27.53 1.45 -4.33
N ALA A 204 26.81 0.39 -4.65
CA ALA A 204 27.28 -0.99 -4.44
C ALA A 204 28.48 -1.33 -5.31
N SER A 205 28.58 -0.79 -6.54
CA SER A 205 29.73 -0.99 -7.43
C SER A 205 31.04 -0.46 -6.85
N MET A 206 30.96 0.50 -5.93
CA MET A 206 32.11 1.02 -5.18
C MET A 206 32.49 0.16 -3.97
N GLY A 207 31.76 -0.93 -3.73
CA GLY A 207 31.98 -1.87 -2.62
C GLY A 207 31.23 -1.54 -1.33
N THR A 208 30.31 -0.59 -1.37
CA THR A 208 29.48 -0.20 -0.22
C THR A 208 28.31 -1.14 -0.04
N ARG A 209 28.05 -1.56 1.20
CA ARG A 209 26.89 -2.38 1.57
C ARG A 209 25.62 -1.53 1.56
N ILE A 210 24.58 -2.03 0.92
CA ILE A 210 23.28 -1.34 0.86
C ILE A 210 22.41 -1.78 2.03
N ALA A 211 21.97 -0.83 2.86
CA ALA A 211 21.05 -1.09 3.95
C ALA A 211 19.71 -0.39 3.71
N TYR A 212 18.63 -1.00 4.18
CA TYR A 212 17.28 -0.45 4.06
C TYR A 212 16.48 -0.63 5.36
N ILE A 213 15.93 0.46 5.83
CA ILE A 213 14.91 0.46 6.88
C ILE A 213 13.60 0.87 6.21
N PRO A 214 12.58 -0.01 6.13
CA PRO A 214 11.32 0.28 5.46
C PRO A 214 10.61 1.50 6.04
N TYR A 215 10.28 2.49 5.19
CA TYR A 215 9.53 3.69 5.60
C TYR A 215 8.06 3.39 5.91
N GLY A 216 7.52 2.35 5.29
CA GLY A 216 6.16 1.89 5.46
C GLY A 216 6.10 0.41 5.81
N ILE A 217 4.93 -0.04 6.20
CA ILE A 217 4.64 -1.45 6.43
C ILE A 217 4.10 -2.02 5.12
N ASN A 218 4.82 -2.98 4.53
CA ASN A 218 4.31 -3.70 3.39
C ASN A 218 3.22 -4.65 3.88
N TYR A 219 1.98 -4.43 3.51
CA TYR A 219 0.84 -5.23 3.95
C TYR A 219 0.07 -5.88 2.79
N SER A 220 0.22 -5.35 1.58
CA SER A 220 -0.50 -5.78 0.39
C SER A 220 0.41 -6.54 -0.56
N ALA A 221 -0.13 -7.62 -1.13
CA ALA A 221 0.46 -8.41 -2.19
C ALA A 221 -0.37 -8.23 -3.48
N SER A 222 -0.63 -6.99 -3.90
CA SER A 222 -1.38 -6.78 -5.12
C SER A 222 -0.64 -7.37 -6.33
N VAL A 223 -1.40 -7.85 -7.31
CA VAL A 223 -0.86 -8.48 -8.53
C VAL A 223 0.05 -7.52 -9.33
N TRP A 224 -0.07 -6.22 -9.06
CA TRP A 224 0.72 -5.15 -9.66
C TRP A 224 2.03 -4.90 -8.92
N ASP A 225 2.09 -5.33 -7.66
CA ASP A 225 3.29 -5.32 -6.86
C ASP A 225 3.98 -6.69 -6.96
N ASP A 226 4.48 -7.06 -8.12
CA ASP A 226 5.56 -8.08 -8.23
C ASP A 226 6.74 -7.70 -7.31
N PHE A 227 6.58 -6.63 -6.58
CA PHE A 227 7.52 -5.93 -5.73
C PHE A 227 6.95 -5.72 -4.33
N VAL A 228 6.22 -6.68 -3.86
CA VAL A 228 5.68 -6.72 -2.49
C VAL A 228 6.76 -6.43 -1.47
N PHE A 229 7.98 -6.83 -1.78
CA PHE A 229 9.14 -6.58 -0.94
C PHE A 229 10.03 -5.53 -1.60
N SER A 230 10.32 -4.50 -0.83
CA SER A 230 11.08 -3.33 -1.24
C SER A 230 12.45 -3.64 -1.85
N ASP A 231 13.05 -4.77 -1.50
CA ASP A 231 14.34 -5.20 -2.04
C ASP A 231 14.33 -5.40 -3.56
N LEU A 232 13.16 -5.63 -4.15
CA LEU A 232 13.03 -5.77 -5.61
C LEU A 232 13.00 -4.43 -6.35
N LYS A 233 12.85 -3.32 -5.65
CA LYS A 233 12.90 -1.96 -6.23
C LYS A 233 14.31 -1.39 -6.25
N PHE A 234 15.21 -1.94 -5.45
CA PHE A 234 16.63 -1.63 -5.54
C PHE A 234 17.26 -2.30 -6.77
N LYS A 235 18.14 -1.60 -7.45
CA LYS A 235 18.98 -2.18 -8.50
C LYS A 235 20.05 -3.10 -7.93
N ALA A 236 20.65 -2.74 -6.81
CA ALA A 236 21.55 -3.61 -6.06
C ALA A 236 20.79 -4.43 -5.02
N LYS A 237 21.34 -5.62 -4.69
CA LYS A 237 20.82 -6.42 -3.58
C LYS A 237 21.13 -5.74 -2.26
N PRO A 238 20.12 -5.40 -1.43
CA PRO A 238 20.42 -4.92 -0.08
C PRO A 238 21.15 -5.99 0.73
N TRP A 239 22.20 -5.57 1.42
CA TRP A 239 22.92 -6.37 2.40
C TRP A 239 22.09 -6.57 3.67
N PHE A 240 21.34 -5.52 4.06
CA PHE A 240 20.53 -5.50 5.28
C PHE A 240 19.18 -4.88 5.00
N ILE A 241 18.12 -5.56 5.42
CA ILE A 241 16.74 -5.02 5.47
C ILE A 241 16.21 -5.20 6.88
N ALA A 242 15.79 -4.11 7.54
CA ALA A 242 15.13 -4.20 8.82
C ALA A 242 13.77 -4.90 8.66
N GLY A 243 13.61 -6.06 9.29
CA GLY A 243 12.40 -6.87 9.26
C GLY A 243 11.50 -6.60 10.47
N LEU A 244 10.20 -6.49 10.21
CA LEU A 244 9.20 -6.22 11.23
C LEU A 244 8.99 -7.41 12.19
N SER A 245 9.00 -8.64 11.66
CA SER A 245 8.75 -9.85 12.41
C SER A 245 9.32 -11.09 11.71
N GLU A 246 9.42 -12.21 12.45
CA GLU A 246 9.80 -13.51 11.86
C GLU A 246 8.77 -13.96 10.80
N LYS A 247 7.50 -13.68 10.98
CA LYS A 247 6.47 -13.97 9.98
C LYS A 247 6.74 -13.23 8.66
N LEU A 248 7.05 -11.93 8.71
CA LEU A 248 7.41 -11.16 7.52
C LEU A 248 8.67 -11.73 6.87
N LYS A 249 9.68 -12.12 7.65
CA LYS A 249 10.88 -12.79 7.11
C LYS A 249 10.53 -14.11 6.42
N MET A 250 9.60 -14.88 6.95
CA MET A 250 9.10 -16.10 6.28
C MET A 250 8.42 -15.78 4.96
N ASP A 251 7.60 -14.73 4.90
CA ASP A 251 6.97 -14.29 3.65
C ASP A 251 8.04 -13.90 2.62
N HIS A 252 9.12 -13.23 3.03
CA HIS A 252 10.28 -12.97 2.17
C HIS A 252 10.95 -14.25 1.65
N GLN A 253 10.99 -15.32 2.44
CA GLN A 253 11.56 -16.61 1.98
C GLN A 253 10.79 -17.21 0.80
N TYR A 254 9.48 -17.02 0.76
CA TYR A 254 8.62 -17.58 -0.28
C TYR A 254 8.38 -16.65 -1.47
N LEU A 255 8.36 -15.35 -1.23
CA LEU A 255 7.89 -14.36 -2.20
C LEU A 255 9.01 -13.48 -2.78
N SER A 256 10.12 -13.33 -2.04
CA SER A 256 11.28 -12.56 -2.49
C SER A 256 12.33 -13.45 -3.19
N LYS A 257 12.93 -12.95 -4.28
CA LYS A 257 14.01 -13.64 -4.96
C LYS A 257 15.28 -13.83 -4.10
N ASN A 258 15.45 -13.01 -3.08
CA ASN A 258 16.56 -13.11 -2.11
C ASN A 258 16.27 -14.11 -0.98
N CYS A 259 15.11 -14.78 -1.01
CA CYS A 259 14.71 -15.78 -0.02
C CYS A 259 14.82 -15.28 1.43
N GLY A 260 14.71 -13.98 1.65
CA GLY A 260 14.76 -13.37 2.98
C GLY A 260 16.10 -13.44 3.73
N HIS A 261 17.18 -13.88 3.06
CA HIS A 261 18.49 -14.03 3.71
C HIS A 261 19.06 -12.71 4.25
N ASN A 262 18.74 -11.61 3.58
CA ASN A 262 19.15 -10.25 3.96
C ASN A 262 18.14 -9.54 4.89
N VAL A 263 17.06 -10.22 5.28
CA VAL A 263 16.07 -9.67 6.23
C VAL A 263 16.50 -10.01 7.65
N VAL A 264 16.82 -8.97 8.41
CA VAL A 264 17.20 -9.07 9.82
C VAL A 264 16.04 -8.58 10.68
N VAL A 265 15.51 -9.47 11.51
CA VAL A 265 14.34 -9.15 12.34
C VAL A 265 14.73 -8.27 13.51
N THR A 266 14.27 -7.02 13.48
CA THR A 266 14.62 -5.96 14.45
C THR A 266 13.40 -5.22 14.98
N GLY A 267 12.24 -5.35 14.34
CA GLY A 267 11.18 -4.37 14.39
C GLY A 267 11.51 -3.13 13.56
N LEU A 268 10.64 -2.13 13.56
CA LEU A 268 10.84 -0.87 12.83
C LEU A 268 10.94 0.32 13.79
N PRO A 269 11.92 1.23 13.60
CA PRO A 269 12.18 2.36 14.51
C PRO A 269 11.00 3.32 14.72
N LYS A 270 10.08 3.40 13.76
CA LYS A 270 8.84 4.18 13.91
C LYS A 270 7.98 3.74 15.11
N PHE A 271 8.04 2.46 15.46
CA PHE A 271 7.31 1.94 16.61
C PHE A 271 7.95 2.35 17.94
N ASP A 272 9.26 2.58 17.98
CA ASP A 272 9.92 3.14 19.16
C ASP A 272 9.40 4.54 19.48
N LEU A 273 9.23 5.39 18.44
CA LEU A 273 8.65 6.72 18.60
C LEU A 273 7.25 6.67 19.18
N LEU A 274 6.42 5.77 18.68
CA LEU A 274 5.04 5.58 19.13
C LEU A 274 5.00 4.99 20.55
N TYR A 275 5.96 4.15 20.92
CA TYR A 275 6.06 3.54 22.25
C TYR A 275 6.52 4.57 23.30
N ASP A 276 7.67 5.22 23.07
CA ASP A 276 8.33 6.08 24.07
C ASP A 276 7.70 7.46 24.18
N ASN A 277 7.15 7.99 23.09
CA ASN A 277 6.81 9.39 22.96
C ASN A 277 5.35 9.68 22.62
N ARG A 278 4.47 8.69 22.68
CA ARG A 278 3.06 8.85 22.29
C ARG A 278 2.43 10.14 22.83
N ASP A 279 2.60 10.43 24.11
CA ASP A 279 2.01 11.60 24.75
C ASP A 279 2.71 12.92 24.38
N LYS A 280 4.01 12.86 24.08
CA LYS A 280 4.79 14.03 23.64
C LYS A 280 4.55 14.38 22.19
N LEU A 281 4.20 13.37 21.36
CA LEU A 281 3.93 13.55 19.94
C LEU A 281 2.56 14.19 19.66
N LYS A 282 1.65 14.17 20.63
CA LYS A 282 0.26 14.63 20.45
C LYS A 282 0.18 16.08 19.94
N SER A 283 -0.54 16.28 18.84
CA SER A 283 -0.78 17.60 18.26
C SER A 283 -1.59 18.50 19.20
N LYS A 284 -0.92 19.47 19.82
CA LYS A 284 -1.59 20.48 20.66
C LYS A 284 -2.61 21.30 19.87
N LYS A 285 -2.34 21.55 18.57
CA LYS A 285 -3.25 22.26 17.66
C LYS A 285 -4.57 21.47 17.49
N LEU A 286 -4.50 20.19 17.18
CA LEU A 286 -5.68 19.35 16.98
C LEU A 286 -6.47 19.13 18.27
N ILE A 287 -5.80 18.94 19.41
CA ILE A 287 -6.45 18.85 20.73
C ILE A 287 -7.24 20.13 21.02
N LYS A 288 -6.66 21.31 20.75
CA LYS A 288 -7.33 22.61 20.94
C LYS A 288 -8.54 22.75 19.99
N LEU A 289 -8.42 22.35 18.73
CA LEU A 289 -9.52 22.39 17.76
C LEU A 289 -10.65 21.42 18.12
N ALA A 290 -10.29 20.25 18.62
CA ALA A 290 -11.27 19.23 19.02
C ALA A 290 -12.15 19.67 20.21
N LYS A 291 -11.69 20.59 21.08
CA LYS A 291 -12.47 21.13 22.23
C LYS A 291 -13.08 20.02 23.10
N GLY A 292 -12.33 18.94 23.33
CA GLY A 292 -12.79 17.78 24.14
C GLY A 292 -13.70 16.79 23.39
N ARG A 293 -13.94 16.98 22.11
CA ARG A 293 -14.65 16.02 21.24
C ARG A 293 -13.78 14.79 20.99
N LYS A 294 -14.39 13.64 20.71
CA LYS A 294 -13.68 12.45 20.22
C LYS A 294 -13.09 12.74 18.85
N ILE A 295 -11.84 12.35 18.63
CA ILE A 295 -11.12 12.62 17.39
C ILE A 295 -11.16 11.37 16.51
N ILE A 296 -11.68 11.51 15.30
CA ILE A 296 -11.62 10.50 14.24
C ILE A 296 -10.59 10.97 13.21
N PHE A 297 -9.54 10.20 13.01
CA PHE A 297 -8.57 10.41 11.95
C PHE A 297 -9.05 9.72 10.68
N ILE A 298 -9.24 10.48 9.60
CA ILE A 298 -9.66 9.97 8.29
C ILE A 298 -8.49 10.10 7.32
N GLN A 299 -7.94 8.96 6.91
CA GLN A 299 -6.87 8.91 5.94
C GLN A 299 -7.42 8.52 4.58
N MET A 300 -7.03 9.26 3.53
CA MET A 300 -7.44 9.02 2.15
C MET A 300 -6.21 8.79 1.29
N HIS A 301 -6.14 7.64 0.62
CA HIS A 301 -5.05 7.34 -0.30
C HIS A 301 -5.36 7.87 -1.71
N PHE A 302 -4.32 8.10 -2.50
CA PHE A 302 -4.48 8.53 -3.89
C PHE A 302 -4.90 7.35 -4.78
N PRO A 303 -5.65 7.61 -5.88
CA PRO A 303 -5.99 6.60 -6.87
C PRO A 303 -4.75 6.15 -7.65
N ASP A 304 -4.70 4.88 -8.04
CA ASP A 304 -3.60 4.33 -8.82
C ASP A 304 -3.99 4.18 -10.30
N LYS A 305 -3.11 4.58 -11.21
CA LYS A 305 -3.36 4.49 -12.66
C LYS A 305 -3.12 3.10 -13.25
N GLU A 306 -2.34 2.26 -12.59
CA GLU A 306 -1.80 1.06 -13.22
C GLU A 306 -2.75 -0.14 -13.24
N GLY A 307 -3.86 -0.09 -12.51
CA GLY A 307 -4.74 -1.23 -12.33
C GLY A 307 -6.15 -1.09 -12.88
N ASN A 308 -6.42 -0.82 -14.15
CA ASN A 308 -7.79 -0.58 -14.69
C ASN A 308 -8.52 0.62 -14.05
N ALA A 309 -7.81 1.47 -13.46
CA ALA A 309 -8.28 2.34 -12.45
C ALA A 309 -8.60 3.73 -12.99
N ALA A 310 -9.66 3.78 -13.72
CA ALA A 310 -10.49 4.97 -13.74
C ALA A 310 -11.35 5.10 -12.47
N ILE A 311 -11.21 4.17 -11.49
CA ILE A 311 -12.01 4.16 -10.27
C ILE A 311 -11.07 4.40 -9.08
N PRO A 312 -11.13 5.62 -8.49
CA PRO A 312 -10.40 5.95 -7.27
C PRO A 312 -10.83 5.02 -6.11
N GLU A 313 -9.86 4.55 -5.35
CA GLU A 313 -10.10 3.69 -4.22
C GLU A 313 -9.82 4.36 -2.88
N PRO A 314 -10.68 4.09 -1.93
CA PRO A 314 -12.10 3.95 -2.09
C PRO A 314 -12.64 5.18 -2.81
N CYS A 315 -13.79 5.05 -3.43
CA CYS A 315 -14.35 6.13 -4.22
C CYS A 315 -14.45 7.42 -3.38
N ILE A 316 -13.85 8.50 -3.84
CA ILE A 316 -13.93 9.83 -3.18
C ILE A 316 -15.38 10.23 -2.89
N SER A 317 -16.33 9.76 -3.70
CA SER A 317 -17.77 9.98 -3.51
C SER A 317 -18.28 9.47 -2.15
N GLU A 318 -17.77 8.34 -1.66
CA GLU A 318 -18.22 7.79 -0.36
C GLU A 318 -17.78 8.68 0.81
N TYR A 319 -16.57 9.26 0.72
CA TYR A 319 -16.12 10.23 1.71
C TYR A 319 -16.88 11.55 1.61
N ILE A 320 -17.15 12.04 0.39
CA ILE A 320 -17.97 13.25 0.17
C ILE A 320 -19.35 13.06 0.75
N GLU A 321 -20.06 11.96 0.40
CA GLU A 321 -21.41 11.66 0.89
C GLU A 321 -21.44 11.61 2.42
N PHE A 322 -20.46 10.98 3.05
CA PHE A 322 -20.37 10.94 4.50
C PHE A 322 -20.10 12.32 5.11
N LEU A 323 -19.07 13.03 4.62
CA LEU A 323 -18.61 14.29 5.20
C LEU A 323 -19.61 15.43 5.05
N GLN A 324 -20.44 15.43 4.00
CA GLN A 324 -21.57 16.37 3.84
C GLN A 324 -22.53 16.34 5.04
N ASN A 325 -22.62 15.21 5.73
CA ASN A 325 -23.48 15.00 6.89
C ASN A 325 -22.72 15.01 8.23
N ALA A 326 -21.41 15.30 8.24
CA ALA A 326 -20.57 15.20 9.43
C ALA A 326 -20.94 16.19 10.54
N SER A 327 -21.56 17.33 10.21
CA SER A 327 -22.03 18.36 11.17
C SER A 327 -23.05 17.82 12.18
N LYS A 328 -23.78 16.74 11.86
CA LYS A 328 -24.71 16.06 12.79
C LYS A 328 -23.99 15.44 14.00
N TYR A 329 -22.71 15.10 13.87
CA TYR A 329 -21.90 14.47 14.91
C TYR A 329 -21.20 15.50 15.82
N ARG A 330 -21.96 16.29 16.57
CA ARG A 330 -21.48 17.43 17.38
C ARG A 330 -20.41 17.06 18.43
N LYS A 331 -20.36 15.81 18.89
CA LYS A 331 -19.39 15.31 19.88
C LYS A 331 -18.13 14.68 19.24
N ILE A 332 -18.01 14.76 17.93
CA ILE A 332 -16.91 14.18 17.16
C ILE A 332 -16.22 15.30 16.37
N PHE A 333 -14.90 15.21 16.31
CA PHE A 333 -14.05 16.07 15.51
C PHE A 333 -13.32 15.20 14.49
N PHE A 334 -13.43 15.53 13.21
CA PHE A 334 -12.83 14.78 12.12
C PHE A 334 -11.54 15.46 11.67
N VAL A 335 -10.45 14.71 11.65
CA VAL A 335 -9.17 15.13 11.11
C VAL A 335 -8.95 14.38 9.80
N VAL A 336 -9.12 15.09 8.69
CA VAL A 336 -8.97 14.53 7.34
C VAL A 336 -7.52 14.72 6.90
N ARG A 337 -6.84 13.62 6.57
CA ARG A 337 -5.47 13.62 6.08
C ARG A 337 -5.38 12.92 4.73
N PRO A 338 -5.43 13.64 3.62
CA PRO A 338 -5.14 13.09 2.30
C PRO A 338 -3.66 12.70 2.19
N HIS A 339 -3.39 11.66 1.41
CA HIS A 339 -2.02 11.33 1.03
C HIS A 339 -1.37 12.50 0.26
N PRO A 340 -0.06 12.79 0.38
CA PRO A 340 0.59 13.91 -0.32
C PRO A 340 0.35 13.96 -1.83
N LYS A 341 0.20 12.81 -2.49
CA LYS A 341 -0.11 12.71 -3.93
C LYS A 341 -1.62 12.76 -4.24
N TYR A 342 -2.48 12.92 -3.25
CA TYR A 342 -3.94 12.78 -3.41
C TYR A 342 -4.50 13.75 -4.46
N TYR A 343 -4.22 15.03 -4.30
CA TYR A 343 -4.77 16.06 -5.17
C TYR A 343 -4.24 15.98 -6.60
N GLU A 344 -2.91 15.81 -6.75
CA GLU A 344 -2.27 15.65 -8.05
C GLU A 344 -2.80 14.43 -8.81
N ALA A 345 -3.00 13.31 -8.13
CA ALA A 345 -3.52 12.10 -8.74
C ALA A 345 -4.96 12.26 -9.25
N TYR A 346 -5.83 12.92 -8.47
CA TYR A 346 -7.20 13.21 -8.91
C TYR A 346 -7.27 14.24 -10.03
N GLU A 347 -6.42 15.28 -10.00
CA GLU A 347 -6.26 16.24 -11.09
C GLU A 347 -5.88 15.54 -12.39
N ASN A 348 -4.86 14.69 -12.35
CA ASN A 348 -4.40 13.91 -13.49
C ASN A 348 -5.46 12.95 -14.06
N LEU A 349 -6.47 12.58 -13.27
CA LEU A 349 -7.60 11.76 -13.68
C LEU A 349 -8.80 12.57 -14.16
N GLY A 350 -8.77 13.90 -14.02
CA GLY A 350 -9.87 14.78 -14.41
C GLY A 350 -11.00 14.89 -13.39
N PHE A 351 -10.77 14.54 -12.11
CA PHE A 351 -11.77 14.59 -11.03
C PHE A 351 -11.63 15.80 -10.12
N MET A 352 -11.17 16.94 -10.64
CA MET A 352 -10.99 18.16 -9.83
C MET A 352 -12.25 18.67 -9.17
N GLU A 353 -13.40 18.57 -9.84
CA GLU A 353 -14.69 18.98 -9.27
C GLU A 353 -15.00 18.23 -7.97
N ALA A 354 -14.73 16.93 -7.89
CA ALA A 354 -14.92 16.15 -6.67
C ALA A 354 -13.95 16.57 -5.57
N VAL A 355 -12.70 16.90 -5.92
CA VAL A 355 -11.69 17.40 -4.97
C VAL A 355 -12.09 18.77 -4.43
N ASP A 356 -12.55 19.68 -5.28
CA ASP A 356 -12.97 21.02 -4.89
C ASP A 356 -14.21 20.96 -3.98
N ASN A 357 -15.17 20.08 -4.29
CA ASN A 357 -16.31 19.81 -3.43
C ASN A 357 -15.89 19.28 -2.05
N LEU A 358 -14.95 18.33 -2.00
CA LEU A 358 -14.40 17.82 -0.74
C LEU A 358 -13.75 18.94 0.08
N LYS A 359 -12.91 19.78 -0.53
CA LYS A 359 -12.28 20.93 0.14
C LYS A 359 -13.31 21.92 0.67
N GLN A 360 -14.36 22.19 -0.10
CA GLN A 360 -15.44 23.08 0.31
C GLN A 360 -16.19 22.52 1.54
N ILE A 361 -16.55 21.23 1.53
CA ILE A 361 -17.20 20.56 2.67
C ILE A 361 -16.34 20.67 3.93
N ILE A 362 -15.03 20.42 3.82
CA ILE A 362 -14.09 20.52 4.94
C ILE A 362 -14.02 21.95 5.47
N SER A 363 -13.96 22.94 4.58
CA SER A 363 -13.91 24.37 4.94
C SER A 363 -15.18 24.84 5.65
N ASP A 364 -16.34 24.39 5.20
CA ASP A 364 -17.63 24.87 5.67
C ASP A 364 -18.14 24.15 6.93
N THR A 365 -17.45 23.08 7.36
CA THR A 365 -17.93 22.24 8.46
C THR A 365 -17.08 22.41 9.72
N GLU A 366 -17.63 23.00 10.77
CA GLU A 366 -16.92 23.38 12.02
C GLU A 366 -16.19 22.20 12.72
N ASN A 367 -16.72 20.99 12.62
CA ASN A 367 -16.15 19.82 13.29
C ASN A 367 -15.25 18.98 12.37
N ILE A 368 -14.76 19.55 11.26
CA ILE A 368 -13.77 18.94 10.37
C ILE A 368 -12.55 19.86 10.26
N CYS A 369 -11.38 19.29 10.16
CA CYS A 369 -10.20 20.00 9.69
C CYS A 369 -9.37 19.11 8.77
N ILE A 370 -8.58 19.75 7.90
CA ILE A 370 -7.56 19.07 7.12
C ILE A 370 -6.23 19.10 7.89
N ASP A 371 -5.48 18.00 7.84
CA ASP A 371 -4.13 17.89 8.37
C ASP A 371 -3.16 17.71 7.20
N GLU A 372 -2.35 18.74 6.95
CA GLU A 372 -1.34 18.80 5.89
C GLU A 372 0.08 18.94 6.46
N GLU A 373 0.25 18.68 7.75
CA GLU A 373 1.57 18.74 8.40
C GLU A 373 2.51 17.69 7.78
N LYS A 374 3.80 17.99 7.71
CA LYS A 374 4.80 17.07 7.13
C LYS A 374 4.87 15.74 7.89
N ASP A 375 4.78 15.79 9.20
CA ASP A 375 4.72 14.61 10.07
C ASP A 375 3.26 14.23 10.39
N TYR A 376 2.90 12.98 10.16
CA TYR A 376 1.55 12.44 10.43
C TYR A 376 1.37 11.95 11.86
N MET A 377 2.47 11.64 12.57
CA MET A 377 2.42 11.03 13.89
C MET A 377 1.68 11.89 14.94
N PRO A 378 1.85 13.21 14.97
CA PRO A 378 1.09 14.06 15.89
C PRO A 378 -0.42 13.98 15.72
N ALA A 379 -0.91 13.82 14.49
CA ALA A 379 -2.32 13.68 14.21
C ALA A 379 -2.83 12.27 14.54
N LEU A 380 -2.05 11.23 14.21
CA LEU A 380 -2.39 9.84 14.53
C LEU A 380 -2.43 9.58 16.04
N THR A 381 -1.49 10.15 16.81
CA THR A 381 -1.39 9.92 18.26
C THR A 381 -2.49 10.59 19.09
N VAL A 382 -3.17 11.59 18.54
CA VAL A 382 -4.35 12.22 19.20
C VAL A 382 -5.65 11.55 18.82
N ALA A 383 -5.66 10.68 17.82
CA ALA A 383 -6.87 10.02 17.35
C ALA A 383 -7.41 8.99 18.36
N ASP A 384 -8.71 9.00 18.55
CA ASP A 384 -9.44 7.97 19.30
C ASP A 384 -9.89 6.84 18.38
N TYR A 385 -10.13 7.15 17.09
CA TYR A 385 -10.61 6.22 16.05
C TYR A 385 -9.94 6.53 14.72
N TYR A 386 -9.83 5.50 13.88
CA TYR A 386 -9.25 5.61 12.54
C TYR A 386 -10.25 5.12 11.48
N ILE A 387 -10.39 5.88 10.43
CA ILE A 387 -11.11 5.50 9.21
C ILE A 387 -10.16 5.73 8.05
N GLY A 388 -10.02 4.77 7.17
CA GLY A 388 -9.16 4.99 6.01
C GLY A 388 -9.17 3.83 5.05
N ASP A 389 -8.59 4.11 3.92
CA ASP A 389 -8.42 3.17 2.84
C ASP A 389 -7.00 2.59 2.82
N ARG A 390 -6.52 2.18 1.66
CA ARG A 390 -5.22 1.57 1.42
C ARG A 390 -4.05 2.38 2.02
N SER A 391 -3.70 2.10 3.27
CA SER A 391 -2.58 2.75 3.95
C SER A 391 -1.99 1.92 5.08
N ALA A 392 -0.67 1.94 5.20
CA ALA A 392 0.04 1.36 6.35
C ALA A 392 -0.34 2.03 7.69
N LEU A 393 -0.87 3.25 7.68
CA LEU A 393 -1.28 3.97 8.90
C LEU A 393 -2.39 3.24 9.66
N MET A 394 -3.23 2.43 8.98
CA MET A 394 -4.24 1.60 9.65
C MET A 394 -3.61 0.58 10.61
N ILE A 395 -2.43 0.05 10.27
CA ILE A 395 -1.70 -0.89 11.10
C ILE A 395 -1.06 -0.15 12.29
N GLU A 396 -0.51 1.04 12.07
CA GLU A 396 0.04 1.89 13.13
C GLU A 396 -1.06 2.32 14.12
N ALA A 397 -2.24 2.67 13.62
CA ALA A 397 -3.41 2.93 14.46
C ALA A 397 -3.80 1.71 15.32
N ALA A 398 -3.80 0.51 14.73
CA ALA A 398 -4.11 -0.71 15.44
C ALA A 398 -3.09 -1.03 16.55
N VAL A 399 -1.79 -0.79 16.31
CA VAL A 399 -0.72 -0.92 17.31
C VAL A 399 -0.94 0.00 18.51
N LEU A 400 -1.44 1.21 18.26
CA LEU A 400 -1.84 2.17 19.31
C LEU A 400 -3.13 1.78 20.04
N GLY A 401 -3.77 0.67 19.66
CA GLY A 401 -5.04 0.21 20.22
C GLY A 401 -6.27 0.95 19.69
N ILE A 402 -6.10 1.80 18.69
CA ILE A 402 -7.17 2.58 18.05
C ILE A 402 -8.08 1.64 17.25
N PRO A 403 -9.42 1.71 17.40
CA PRO A 403 -10.34 1.00 16.53
C PRO A 403 -10.22 1.50 15.08
N VAL A 404 -10.10 0.56 14.14
CA VAL A 404 -9.88 0.85 12.72
C VAL A 404 -11.09 0.44 11.90
N LEU A 405 -11.59 1.35 11.08
CA LEU A 405 -12.48 1.05 9.96
C LEU A 405 -11.65 1.11 8.67
N TYR A 406 -11.48 -0.05 8.04
CA TYR A 406 -10.82 -0.17 6.74
C TYR A 406 -11.87 -0.06 5.63
N MET A 407 -11.76 0.99 4.83
CA MET A 407 -12.62 1.23 3.69
C MET A 407 -12.06 0.51 2.46
N THR A 408 -12.85 -0.38 1.89
CA THR A 408 -12.52 -1.14 0.68
C THR A 408 -13.40 -0.71 -0.48
N ASN A 409 -13.11 -1.21 -1.66
CA ASN A 409 -13.89 -0.97 -2.86
C ASN A 409 -14.30 -2.33 -3.48
N PHE A 410 -15.53 -2.44 -3.94
CA PHE A 410 -16.04 -3.66 -4.59
C PHE A 410 -15.19 -4.10 -5.79
N TYR A 411 -14.65 -3.14 -6.54
CA TYR A 411 -13.87 -3.40 -7.75
C TYR A 411 -12.40 -3.72 -7.49
N TYR A 412 -11.93 -3.39 -6.29
CA TYR A 412 -10.54 -3.58 -5.88
C TYR A 412 -10.49 -4.14 -4.46
N LYS A 413 -9.99 -5.34 -4.36
CA LYS A 413 -9.70 -5.94 -3.07
C LYS A 413 -8.22 -6.29 -3.03
N GLU A 414 -7.50 -5.65 -2.14
CA GLU A 414 -6.11 -5.98 -1.92
C GLU A 414 -5.97 -7.41 -1.38
N THR A 415 -5.00 -8.14 -1.94
CA THR A 415 -4.54 -9.38 -1.33
C THR A 415 -3.56 -9.01 -0.23
N MET A 416 -3.85 -9.41 0.99
CA MET A 416 -2.97 -9.14 2.12
C MET A 416 -1.79 -10.10 2.13
N LEU A 417 -0.65 -9.63 2.62
CA LEU A 417 0.46 -10.50 2.94
C LEU A 417 0.11 -11.40 4.12
N PRO A 418 0.51 -12.69 4.10
CA PRO A 418 0.12 -13.65 5.14
C PRO A 418 0.43 -13.20 6.57
N TYR A 419 1.51 -12.45 6.78
CA TYR A 419 1.89 -12.01 8.12
C TYR A 419 0.96 -10.97 8.76
N VAL A 420 0.19 -10.22 7.96
CA VAL A 420 -0.77 -9.21 8.44
C VAL A 420 -2.23 -9.52 8.09
N GLU A 421 -2.49 -10.60 7.35
CA GLU A 421 -3.84 -10.96 6.92
C GLU A 421 -4.82 -11.02 8.10
N GLY A 422 -4.50 -11.78 9.15
CA GLY A 422 -5.34 -11.86 10.35
C GLY A 422 -5.50 -10.53 11.08
N LEU A 423 -4.48 -9.66 11.06
CA LEU A 423 -4.58 -8.33 11.64
C LEU A 423 -5.58 -7.46 10.87
N VAL A 424 -5.51 -7.43 9.54
CA VAL A 424 -6.42 -6.64 8.71
C VAL A 424 -7.84 -7.18 8.77
N GLU A 425 -8.04 -8.50 8.84
CA GLU A 425 -9.36 -9.12 9.05
C GLU A 425 -9.98 -8.75 10.41
N SER A 426 -9.14 -8.46 11.39
CA SER A 426 -9.60 -8.00 12.71
C SER A 426 -10.13 -6.56 12.71
N PHE A 427 -9.95 -5.77 11.63
CA PHE A 427 -10.49 -4.43 11.49
C PHE A 427 -11.98 -4.46 11.15
N TYR A 428 -12.69 -3.37 11.44
CA TYR A 428 -14.00 -3.15 10.86
C TYR A 428 -13.83 -2.91 9.37
N GLN A 429 -14.77 -3.41 8.56
CA GLN A 429 -14.72 -3.31 7.11
C GLN A 429 -15.91 -2.46 6.62
N GLY A 430 -15.70 -1.61 5.63
CA GLY A 430 -16.71 -0.79 5.00
C GLY A 430 -16.43 -0.56 3.53
N GLU A 431 -17.49 -0.36 2.73
CA GLU A 431 -17.40 -0.06 1.30
C GLU A 431 -18.14 1.23 0.94
N LYS A 432 -19.11 1.64 1.77
CA LYS A 432 -20.02 2.72 1.51
C LYS A 432 -20.07 3.76 2.63
N ALA A 433 -20.56 4.95 2.32
CA ALA A 433 -20.74 6.02 3.29
C ALA A 433 -21.55 5.57 4.53
N TYR A 434 -22.59 4.76 4.35
CA TYR A 434 -23.37 4.21 5.46
C TYR A 434 -22.59 3.27 6.38
N ASP A 435 -21.53 2.62 5.90
CA ASP A 435 -20.65 1.78 6.74
C ASP A 435 -19.82 2.65 7.69
N ILE A 436 -19.43 3.85 7.24
CA ILE A 436 -18.79 4.85 8.10
C ILE A 436 -19.77 5.29 9.19
N GLU A 437 -21.03 5.61 8.82
CA GLU A 437 -22.05 5.98 9.76
C GLU A 437 -22.31 4.86 10.79
N ARG A 438 -22.44 3.63 10.33
CA ARG A 438 -22.62 2.46 11.20
C ARG A 438 -21.46 2.27 12.18
N PHE A 439 -20.21 2.42 11.71
CA PHE A 439 -19.03 2.36 12.58
C PHE A 439 -19.08 3.47 13.64
N ILE A 440 -19.45 4.69 13.27
CA ILE A 440 -19.57 5.79 14.21
C ILE A 440 -20.65 5.48 15.25
N ASP A 441 -21.83 5.05 14.84
CA ASP A 441 -22.93 4.77 15.77
C ASP A 441 -22.57 3.63 16.74
N MET A 442 -22.07 2.51 16.24
CA MET A 442 -21.79 1.33 17.06
C MET A 442 -20.53 1.49 17.90
N VAL A 443 -19.42 1.89 17.27
CA VAL A 443 -18.10 1.84 17.90
C VAL A 443 -17.75 3.14 18.59
N VAL A 444 -18.05 4.30 17.93
CA VAL A 444 -17.65 5.60 18.46
C VAL A 444 -18.66 6.09 19.50
N ILE A 445 -19.95 6.13 19.18
CA ILE A 445 -20.99 6.70 20.05
C ILE A 445 -21.32 5.73 21.17
N ASN A 446 -21.66 4.48 20.84
CA ASN A 446 -22.06 3.46 21.81
C ASN A 446 -20.89 2.81 22.54
N GLY A 447 -19.63 3.03 22.07
CA GLY A 447 -18.44 2.47 22.70
C GLY A 447 -18.29 0.93 22.59
N GLN A 448 -18.93 0.32 21.59
CA GLN A 448 -18.97 -1.13 21.41
C GLN A 448 -17.84 -1.63 20.51
N ASP A 449 -16.57 -1.53 20.96
CA ASP A 449 -15.43 -2.11 20.24
C ASP A 449 -15.29 -3.62 20.52
N TYR A 450 -16.21 -4.42 19.97
CA TYR A 450 -16.22 -5.87 20.14
C TYR A 450 -15.07 -6.61 19.43
N LYS A 451 -14.35 -5.93 18.51
CA LYS A 451 -13.16 -6.48 17.85
C LYS A 451 -11.84 -6.21 18.62
N LYS A 452 -11.87 -5.44 19.70
CA LYS A 452 -10.67 -4.99 20.42
C LYS A 452 -9.73 -6.12 20.83
N THR A 453 -10.27 -7.14 21.52
CA THR A 453 -9.45 -8.26 22.04
C THR A 453 -8.75 -8.98 20.89
N HIS A 454 -9.52 -9.38 19.88
CA HIS A 454 -8.98 -10.07 18.71
C HIS A 454 -7.95 -9.21 17.96
N ARG A 455 -8.25 -7.93 17.73
CA ARG A 455 -7.31 -7.01 17.09
C ARG A 455 -5.98 -6.90 17.84
N MET A 456 -6.02 -6.79 19.18
CA MET A 456 -4.80 -6.69 19.98
C MET A 456 -4.00 -8.00 20.03
N GLU A 457 -4.66 -9.15 19.91
CA GLU A 457 -3.97 -10.44 19.76
C GLU A 457 -3.25 -10.54 18.41
N GLU A 458 -3.90 -10.11 17.32
CA GLU A 458 -3.29 -10.10 15.99
C GLU A 458 -2.18 -9.06 15.86
N VAL A 459 -2.28 -7.89 16.52
CA VAL A 459 -1.18 -6.92 16.63
C VAL A 459 0.07 -7.59 17.23
N LYS A 460 -0.06 -8.30 18.35
CA LYS A 460 1.08 -8.97 18.99
C LYS A 460 1.73 -10.04 18.11
N LYS A 461 0.94 -10.72 17.27
CA LYS A 461 1.45 -11.75 16.35
C LYS A 461 2.17 -11.15 15.14
N SER A 462 1.65 -10.05 14.61
CA SER A 462 2.16 -9.41 13.40
C SER A 462 3.28 -8.41 13.68
N ILE A 463 3.24 -7.74 14.85
CA ILE A 463 4.17 -6.67 15.26
C ILE A 463 4.67 -6.96 16.69
N PRO A 464 5.54 -7.96 16.86
CA PRO A 464 5.99 -8.40 18.19
C PRO A 464 6.93 -7.41 18.88
N TYR A 465 7.60 -6.53 18.13
CA TYR A 465 8.59 -5.59 18.66
C TYR A 465 8.02 -4.18 18.81
N PHE A 466 7.12 -4.02 19.77
CA PHE A 466 6.61 -2.72 20.21
C PHE A 466 7.10 -2.48 21.66
N ASP A 467 8.43 -2.22 21.80
CA ASP A 467 9.14 -2.19 23.08
C ASP A 467 10.20 -1.06 23.20
N GLY A 468 10.24 -0.13 22.23
CA GLY A 468 11.17 1.01 22.25
C GLY A 468 12.63 0.66 21.90
N LEU A 469 12.92 -0.54 21.40
CA LEU A 469 14.29 -1.02 21.17
C LEU A 469 14.60 -1.39 19.73
N CYS A 470 13.74 -1.05 18.77
CA CYS A 470 13.94 -1.42 17.37
C CYS A 470 15.19 -0.72 16.78
N GLY A 471 15.33 0.58 17.01
CA GLY A 471 16.50 1.34 16.53
C GLY A 471 17.81 0.78 17.10
N LYS A 472 17.84 0.49 18.40
CA LYS A 472 19.00 -0.12 19.04
C LYS A 472 19.35 -1.49 18.46
N ARG A 473 18.32 -2.36 18.23
CA ARG A 473 18.56 -3.68 17.61
C ARG A 473 19.18 -3.55 16.22
N ILE A 474 18.75 -2.56 15.42
CA ILE A 474 19.32 -2.34 14.09
C ILE A 474 20.79 -1.96 14.19
N VAL A 475 21.16 -1.03 15.09
CA VAL A 475 22.55 -0.63 15.32
C VAL A 475 23.41 -1.84 15.71
N ASP A 476 22.96 -2.61 16.71
CA ASP A 476 23.69 -3.78 17.17
C ASP A 476 23.86 -4.84 16.07
N LYS A 477 22.78 -5.13 15.34
CA LYS A 477 22.81 -6.12 14.26
C LYS A 477 23.67 -5.71 13.08
N MET A 478 23.70 -4.44 12.70
CA MET A 478 24.61 -3.95 11.66
C MET A 478 26.08 -4.09 12.08
N ALA A 479 26.39 -3.75 13.32
CA ALA A 479 27.74 -3.90 13.86
C ALA A 479 28.16 -5.38 13.95
N ASP A 480 27.26 -6.27 14.40
CA ASP A 480 27.54 -7.71 14.47
C ASP A 480 27.81 -8.30 13.10
N LEU A 481 26.96 -8.01 12.11
CA LEU A 481 27.07 -8.56 10.76
C LEU A 481 28.37 -8.14 10.06
N ILE A 482 28.78 -6.87 10.15
CA ILE A 482 30.01 -6.40 9.51
C ILE A 482 31.25 -6.95 10.21
N ASN A 483 31.21 -7.22 11.52
CA ASN A 483 32.28 -7.87 12.26
C ASN A 483 32.46 -9.31 11.86
N ILE A 484 31.37 -10.08 11.69
CA ILE A 484 31.39 -11.48 11.23
C ILE A 484 32.05 -11.55 9.86
N GLU A 485 31.67 -10.68 8.92
CA GLU A 485 32.26 -10.67 7.57
C GLU A 485 33.76 -10.30 7.55
N SER A 486 34.28 -9.66 8.59
CA SER A 486 35.70 -9.33 8.68
C SER A 486 36.55 -10.46 9.23
N GLU A 487 35.95 -11.51 9.79
CA GLU A 487 36.63 -12.70 10.32
C GLU A 487 36.77 -13.83 9.28
N ASP A 488 35.97 -13.79 8.18
CA ASP A 488 36.02 -14.69 7.03
C ASP A 488 37.00 -14.15 5.95
#